data_76c07d17a952cb684aedba3ddd8d23c9
#
_entry.id   76c07d17a952cb684aedba3ddd8d23c9
#
_cell.length_a   1.000
_cell.length_b   1.000
_cell.length_c   1.000
_cell.angle_alpha   90.00
_cell.angle_beta   90.00
_cell.angle_gamma   90.00
#
_symmetry.space_group_name_H-M   'P 1'
#
loop_
_entity.id
_entity.type
_entity.pdbx_description
1 polymer ?
#
loop_
_entity_poly.entity_id
_entity_poly.type
_entity_poly.pdbx_seq_one_letter_code
_entity_poly.pdbx_strand_id
1 'polypeptide(L)'
;MFPCGVPVAQNSVFLPEQFLAQMREALPAHLSFDDFVAACQRPLRRSIRVNTLKISVGAFLDLVSPYGWQLTPVPWCEEGFWIERDDEESLPLGSTAEHLSGLFYIQEASSMLPVAALFADGNQPER
;
A
#
# COMPACT_ATOMS: atom_id res chain seq x y z
N MET A 1 -9.21 -0.82 20.80
CA MET A 1 -10.48 -1.49 20.38
C MET A 1 -10.82 -0.97 19.00
N PHE A 2 -10.50 -1.75 17.94
CA PHE A 2 -10.82 -1.38 16.57
C PHE A 2 -12.15 -2.02 16.19
N PRO A 3 -13.13 -1.28 15.65
CA PRO A 3 -14.34 -1.88 15.17
C PRO A 3 -14.05 -2.72 13.93
N CYS A 4 -14.24 -4.01 14.06
CA CYS A 4 -14.22 -4.98 12.98
C CYS A 4 -15.57 -4.88 12.25
N GLY A 5 -15.56 -4.72 10.94
CA GLY A 5 -16.80 -4.81 10.18
C GLY A 5 -16.75 -4.26 8.77
N VAL A 6 -15.77 -4.68 7.95
CA VAL A 6 -15.92 -4.58 6.49
C VAL A 6 -16.23 -6.00 5.99
N PRO A 7 -17.36 -6.23 5.28
CA PRO A 7 -17.59 -7.53 4.65
C PRO A 7 -16.59 -7.72 3.53
N VAL A 8 -15.55 -8.51 3.82
CA VAL A 8 -14.61 -8.98 2.81
C VAL A 8 -15.38 -9.91 1.88
N ALA A 9 -15.61 -9.50 0.65
CA ALA A 9 -15.98 -10.42 -0.40
C ALA A 9 -14.92 -11.55 -0.39
N GLN A 10 -15.35 -12.77 -0.06
CA GLN A 10 -14.50 -13.95 0.03
C GLN A 10 -14.08 -14.40 -1.38
N ASN A 11 -13.23 -13.67 -2.04
CA ASN A 11 -12.42 -14.21 -3.11
C ASN A 11 -11.23 -14.90 -2.44
N SER A 12 -11.41 -16.18 -2.08
CA SER A 12 -10.29 -17.00 -1.60
C SER A 12 -9.26 -17.08 -2.72
N VAL A 13 -8.05 -16.58 -2.45
CA VAL A 13 -6.94 -16.67 -3.37
C VAL A 13 -6.55 -18.14 -3.50
N PHE A 14 -6.55 -18.67 -4.74
CA PHE A 14 -6.08 -20.03 -5.00
C PHE A 14 -4.55 -20.08 -4.80
N LEU A 15 -4.11 -20.91 -3.87
CA LEU A 15 -2.69 -21.17 -3.60
C LEU A 15 -2.34 -22.57 -4.12
N PRO A 16 -1.50 -22.69 -5.17
CA PRO A 16 -1.10 -23.99 -5.71
C PRO A 16 -0.38 -24.85 -4.67
N GLU A 17 -0.62 -26.17 -4.69
CA GLU A 17 0.01 -27.11 -3.76
C GLU A 17 1.55 -27.07 -3.82
N GLN A 18 2.10 -26.96 -5.02
CA GLN A 18 3.54 -26.85 -5.23
C GLN A 18 4.11 -25.58 -4.57
N PHE A 19 3.40 -24.44 -4.66
CA PHE A 19 3.79 -23.21 -3.98
C PHE A 19 3.77 -23.40 -2.45
N LEU A 20 2.71 -23.99 -1.91
CA LEU A 20 2.60 -24.25 -0.47
C LEU A 20 3.70 -25.17 0.04
N ALA A 21 4.07 -26.21 -0.72
CA ALA A 21 5.17 -27.12 -0.37
C ALA A 21 6.51 -26.38 -0.32
N GLN A 22 6.82 -25.58 -1.36
CA GLN A 22 8.05 -24.79 -1.39
C GLN A 22 8.12 -23.76 -0.25
N MET A 23 7.02 -23.09 0.03
CA MET A 23 6.97 -22.11 1.13
C MET A 23 7.12 -22.77 2.50
N ARG A 24 6.60 -23.97 2.68
CA ARG A 24 6.76 -24.72 3.92
C ARG A 24 8.24 -25.08 4.20
N GLU A 25 9.01 -25.37 3.16
CA GLU A 25 10.44 -25.63 3.27
C GLU A 25 11.27 -24.34 3.48
N ALA A 26 10.85 -23.26 2.81
CA ALA A 26 11.59 -21.99 2.83
C ALA A 26 11.29 -21.13 4.07
N LEU A 27 10.15 -21.35 4.73
CA LEU A 27 9.71 -20.52 5.85
C LEU A 27 10.65 -20.73 7.06
N PRO A 28 11.18 -19.64 7.66
CA PRO A 28 11.97 -19.72 8.88
C PRO A 28 11.22 -20.42 10.01
N ALA A 29 11.92 -21.22 10.81
CA ALA A 29 11.34 -22.06 11.87
C ALA A 29 10.58 -21.27 12.96
N HIS A 30 10.84 -19.98 13.10
CA HIS A 30 10.16 -19.11 14.07
C HIS A 30 8.83 -18.53 13.55
N LEU A 31 8.48 -18.76 12.28
CA LEU A 31 7.24 -18.32 11.68
C LEU A 31 6.25 -19.45 11.52
N SER A 32 4.98 -19.17 11.79
CA SER A 32 3.88 -20.12 11.60
C SER A 32 3.51 -20.22 10.11
N PHE A 33 3.45 -21.44 9.59
CA PHE A 33 2.99 -21.68 8.22
C PHE A 33 1.51 -21.32 8.04
N ASP A 34 0.69 -21.55 9.04
CA ASP A 34 -0.74 -21.23 9.00
C ASP A 34 -0.95 -19.71 8.97
N ASP A 35 -0.16 -18.94 9.72
CA ASP A 35 -0.19 -17.48 9.68
C ASP A 35 0.28 -16.94 8.32
N PHE A 36 1.27 -17.59 7.71
CA PHE A 36 1.71 -17.27 6.35
C PHE A 36 0.57 -17.48 5.33
N VAL A 37 -0.10 -18.64 5.37
CA VAL A 37 -1.23 -18.94 4.50
C VAL A 37 -2.37 -17.93 4.72
N ALA A 38 -2.70 -17.64 5.98
CA ALA A 38 -3.70 -16.64 6.32
C ALA A 38 -3.33 -15.24 5.81
N ALA A 39 -2.05 -14.88 5.83
CA ALA A 39 -1.56 -13.63 5.27
C ALA A 39 -1.73 -13.58 3.74
N CYS A 40 -1.46 -14.68 3.03
CA CYS A 40 -1.67 -14.78 1.58
C CYS A 40 -3.14 -14.65 1.18
N GLN A 41 -4.08 -14.95 2.07
CA GLN A 41 -5.52 -14.83 1.82
C GLN A 41 -6.06 -13.41 2.08
N ARG A 42 -5.28 -12.54 2.71
CA ARG A 42 -5.71 -11.16 2.98
C ARG A 42 -5.48 -10.27 1.76
N PRO A 43 -6.46 -9.41 1.40
CA PRO A 43 -6.23 -8.41 0.35
C PRO A 43 -5.14 -7.43 0.78
N LEU A 44 -4.29 -7.04 -0.16
CA LEU A 44 -3.30 -6.00 0.07
C LEU A 44 -4.01 -4.67 0.32
N ARG A 45 -3.50 -3.92 1.29
CA ARG A 45 -3.93 -2.53 1.49
C ARG A 45 -3.48 -1.70 0.29
N ARG A 46 -4.38 -0.89 -0.23
CA ARG A 46 -3.99 0.07 -1.28
C ARG A 46 -3.10 1.15 -0.71
N SER A 47 -2.14 1.57 -1.49
CA SER A 47 -1.25 2.67 -1.13
C SER A 47 -0.90 3.54 -2.33
N ILE A 48 -0.54 4.77 -2.03
CA ILE A 48 -0.12 5.78 -2.98
C ILE A 48 1.18 6.41 -2.52
N ARG A 49 1.95 6.93 -3.46
CA ARG A 49 3.10 7.78 -3.20
C ARG A 49 2.91 9.13 -3.88
N VAL A 50 2.98 10.20 -3.10
CA VAL A 50 2.89 11.58 -3.61
C VAL A 50 4.08 11.87 -4.50
N ASN A 51 3.84 12.48 -5.66
CA ASN A 51 4.88 12.92 -6.57
C ASN A 51 5.43 14.29 -6.13
N THR A 52 6.45 14.26 -5.29
CA THR A 52 7.06 15.48 -4.72
C THR A 52 7.79 16.36 -5.73
N LEU A 53 7.94 15.90 -6.98
CA LEU A 53 8.39 16.74 -8.09
C LEU A 53 7.31 17.72 -8.58
N LYS A 54 6.03 17.42 -8.30
CA LYS A 54 4.88 18.22 -8.76
C LYS A 54 4.14 18.93 -7.63
N ILE A 55 4.07 18.33 -6.45
CA ILE A 55 3.31 18.87 -5.32
C ILE A 55 3.97 18.43 -4.00
N SER A 56 4.01 19.32 -3.02
CA SER A 56 4.46 18.93 -1.67
C SER A 56 3.43 18.01 -1.00
N VAL A 57 3.89 17.17 -0.06
CA VAL A 57 3.00 16.28 0.69
C VAL A 57 1.89 17.08 1.40
N GLY A 58 2.24 18.18 2.06
CA GLY A 58 1.25 19.04 2.74
C GLY A 58 0.20 19.59 1.78
N ALA A 59 0.61 20.16 0.64
CA ALA A 59 -0.32 20.67 -0.37
C ALA A 59 -1.19 19.57 -0.99
N PHE A 60 -0.66 18.36 -1.14
CA PHE A 60 -1.44 17.22 -1.59
C PHE A 60 -2.53 16.83 -0.58
N LEU A 61 -2.17 16.75 0.72
CA LEU A 61 -3.12 16.44 1.78
C LEU A 61 -4.25 17.49 1.87
N ASP A 62 -3.90 18.76 1.74
CA ASP A 62 -4.88 19.86 1.70
C ASP A 62 -5.81 19.73 0.48
N LEU A 63 -5.26 19.39 -0.68
CA LEU A 63 -6.02 19.23 -1.92
C LEU A 63 -7.06 18.12 -1.83
N VAL A 64 -6.70 16.97 -1.26
CA VAL A 64 -7.58 15.79 -1.20
C VAL A 64 -8.47 15.76 0.05
N SER A 65 -8.23 16.64 1.02
CA SER A 65 -9.02 16.74 2.26
C SER A 65 -10.54 16.81 2.03
N PRO A 66 -11.07 17.56 1.04
CA PRO A 66 -12.51 17.61 0.78
C PRO A 66 -13.10 16.29 0.25
N TYR A 67 -12.27 15.35 -0.23
CA TYR A 67 -12.74 14.10 -0.81
C TYR A 67 -13.06 13.02 0.24
N GLY A 68 -12.70 13.26 1.51
CA GLY A 68 -12.92 12.29 2.58
C GLY A 68 -12.00 11.06 2.51
N TRP A 69 -10.91 11.13 1.74
CA TRP A 69 -9.93 10.05 1.68
C TRP A 69 -9.25 9.87 3.04
N GLN A 70 -9.25 8.64 3.52
CA GLN A 70 -8.52 8.30 4.75
C GLN A 70 -7.10 7.89 4.37
N LEU A 71 -6.13 8.76 4.70
CA LEU A 71 -4.72 8.58 4.39
C LEU A 71 -3.95 8.27 5.68
N THR A 72 -3.35 7.08 5.74
CA THR A 72 -2.49 6.65 6.85
C THR A 72 -1.04 6.64 6.38
N PRO A 73 -0.11 7.36 7.01
CA PRO A 73 1.29 7.39 6.59
C PRO A 73 1.94 6.01 6.58
N VAL A 74 2.75 5.74 5.56
CA VAL A 74 3.61 4.57 5.47
C VAL A 74 4.88 4.85 6.29
N PRO A 75 5.23 4.07 7.33
CA PRO A 75 6.30 4.43 8.28
C PRO A 75 7.69 4.59 7.67
N TRP A 76 7.95 3.97 6.53
CA TRP A 76 9.26 3.98 5.86
C TRP A 76 9.33 4.87 4.62
N CYS A 77 8.26 5.63 4.32
CA CYS A 77 8.24 6.52 3.16
C CYS A 77 7.40 7.76 3.49
N GLU A 78 8.06 8.91 3.62
CA GLU A 78 7.41 10.18 3.98
C GLU A 78 6.33 10.62 2.98
N GLU A 79 6.49 10.26 1.71
CA GLU A 79 5.53 10.55 0.63
C GLU A 79 4.50 9.44 0.44
N GLY A 80 4.61 8.33 1.20
CA GLY A 80 3.77 7.15 1.09
C GLY A 80 2.59 7.15 2.04
N PHE A 81 1.41 6.77 1.53
CA PHE A 81 0.19 6.66 2.33
C PHE A 81 -0.59 5.41 1.95
N TRP A 82 -1.08 4.66 2.93
CA TRP A 82 -2.21 3.78 2.70
C TRP A 82 -3.47 4.61 2.53
N ILE A 83 -4.33 4.18 1.62
CA ILE A 83 -5.54 4.92 1.26
C ILE A 83 -6.78 4.03 1.43
N GLU A 84 -7.79 4.56 2.11
CA GLU A 84 -9.13 3.98 2.22
C GLU A 84 -10.16 5.00 1.75
N ARG A 85 -11.13 4.54 0.93
CA ARG A 85 -12.12 5.39 0.26
C ARG A 85 -13.46 4.68 0.20
N ASP A 86 -14.53 5.42 0.42
CA ASP A 86 -15.90 4.90 0.33
C ASP A 86 -16.46 4.93 -1.10
N ASP A 87 -15.85 5.72 -2.00
CA ASP A 87 -16.32 5.95 -3.37
C ASP A 87 -15.58 5.11 -4.44
N GLU A 88 -14.83 4.11 -4.03
CA GLU A 88 -13.94 3.31 -4.91
C GLU A 88 -14.70 2.63 -6.08
N GLU A 89 -15.94 2.20 -5.84
CA GLU A 89 -16.76 1.57 -6.89
C GLU A 89 -17.25 2.56 -7.93
N SER A 90 -17.53 3.81 -7.51
CA SER A 90 -18.03 4.87 -8.39
C SER A 90 -16.93 5.60 -9.14
N LEU A 91 -15.77 5.78 -8.52
CA LEU A 91 -14.60 6.44 -9.10
C LEU A 91 -13.32 5.68 -8.73
N PRO A 92 -12.84 4.76 -9.58
CA PRO A 92 -11.57 4.07 -9.35
C PRO A 92 -10.42 5.06 -9.13
N LEU A 93 -9.52 4.75 -8.20
CA LEU A 93 -8.39 5.62 -7.82
C LEU A 93 -7.55 6.07 -9.03
N GLY A 94 -7.33 5.16 -9.99
CA GLY A 94 -6.60 5.45 -11.23
C GLY A 94 -7.31 6.39 -12.20
N SER A 95 -8.60 6.69 -11.97
CA SER A 95 -9.42 7.59 -12.79
C SER A 95 -9.60 8.97 -12.16
N THR A 96 -9.00 9.20 -11.01
CA THR A 96 -9.04 10.52 -10.35
C THR A 96 -8.22 11.55 -11.11
N ALA A 97 -8.65 12.81 -11.09
CA ALA A 97 -7.94 13.91 -11.76
C ALA A 97 -6.49 14.06 -11.23
N GLU A 98 -6.29 13.84 -9.95
CA GLU A 98 -5.01 13.92 -9.26
C GLU A 98 -4.05 12.82 -9.76
N HIS A 99 -4.56 11.58 -9.97
CA HIS A 99 -3.75 10.50 -10.54
C HIS A 99 -3.42 10.78 -12.00
N LEU A 100 -4.41 11.15 -12.81
CA LEU A 100 -4.23 11.46 -14.24
C LEU A 100 -3.29 12.65 -14.47
N SER A 101 -3.29 13.61 -13.54
CA SER A 101 -2.35 14.74 -13.53
C SER A 101 -0.95 14.35 -13.01
N GLY A 102 -0.79 13.13 -12.50
CA GLY A 102 0.47 12.60 -11.99
C GLY A 102 0.90 13.23 -10.66
N LEU A 103 -0.04 13.67 -9.82
CA LEU A 103 0.25 14.21 -8.49
C LEU A 103 0.61 13.10 -7.49
N PHE A 104 0.17 11.88 -7.75
CA PHE A 104 0.58 10.70 -7.00
C PHE A 104 0.68 9.47 -7.91
N TYR A 105 1.34 8.45 -7.42
CA TYR A 105 1.49 7.15 -8.05
C TYR A 105 0.85 6.06 -7.18
N ILE A 106 0.06 5.18 -7.78
CA ILE A 106 -0.47 4.00 -7.09
C ILE A 106 0.67 3.00 -6.98
N GLN A 107 1.17 2.79 -5.78
CA GLN A 107 2.32 1.94 -5.50
C GLN A 107 2.07 1.13 -4.23
N GLU A 108 2.37 -0.13 -4.28
CA GLU A 108 2.29 -1.00 -3.11
C GLU A 108 3.35 -0.56 -2.07
N ALA A 109 2.95 -0.51 -0.78
CA ALA A 109 3.77 0.08 0.28
C ALA A 109 5.13 -0.63 0.46
N SER A 110 5.18 -1.97 0.32
CA SER A 110 6.44 -2.72 0.41
C SER A 110 7.41 -2.37 -0.72
N SER A 111 6.91 -1.97 -1.89
CA SER A 111 7.73 -1.52 -3.01
C SER A 111 8.42 -0.17 -2.77
N MET A 112 7.99 0.59 -1.77
CA MET A 112 8.65 1.84 -1.36
C MET A 112 9.87 1.59 -0.48
N LEU A 113 9.91 0.45 0.24
CA LEU A 113 10.93 0.11 1.22
C LEU A 113 12.35 0.02 0.64
N PRO A 114 12.61 -0.62 -0.52
CA PRO A 114 13.96 -0.70 -1.08
C PRO A 114 14.57 0.67 -1.36
N VAL A 115 13.78 1.61 -1.85
CA VAL A 115 14.23 2.98 -2.13
C VAL A 115 14.50 3.72 -0.81
N ALA A 116 13.61 3.61 0.18
CA ALA A 116 13.81 4.20 1.50
C ALA A 116 15.08 3.65 2.17
N ALA A 117 15.33 2.34 2.08
CA ALA A 117 16.54 1.71 2.62
C ALA A 117 17.81 2.18 1.89
N LEU A 118 17.76 2.35 0.56
CA LEU A 118 18.91 2.79 -0.24
C LEU A 118 19.35 4.21 0.13
N PHE A 119 18.42 5.08 0.52
CA PHE A 119 18.67 6.48 0.84
C PHE A 119 18.61 6.79 2.35
N ALA A 120 18.52 5.78 3.20
CA ALA A 120 18.43 5.95 4.66
C ALA A 120 19.64 6.72 5.26
N ASP A 121 20.83 6.60 4.65
CA ASP A 121 22.05 7.26 5.10
C ASP A 121 22.20 8.70 4.57
N GLY A 122 21.15 9.30 4.05
CA GLY A 122 21.18 10.69 3.53
C GLY A 122 21.85 10.85 2.15
N ASN A 123 22.25 9.78 1.50
CA ASN A 123 22.76 9.76 0.14
C ASN A 123 21.61 9.94 -0.87
N GLN A 124 20.99 11.11 -0.86
CA GLN A 124 20.01 11.42 -1.90
C GLN A 124 20.71 11.69 -3.21
N PRO A 125 20.20 11.18 -4.36
CA PRO A 125 20.76 11.52 -5.65
C PRO A 125 20.67 13.04 -5.85
N GLU A 126 21.75 13.64 -6.29
CA GLU A 126 21.74 15.05 -6.70
C GLU A 126 20.68 15.23 -7.80
N ARG A 127 19.82 16.24 -7.63
CA ARG A 127 18.76 16.59 -8.60
C ARG A 127 19.31 17.32 -9.81
#